data_aaf0ee43c5c61640aed2d98e25480a70
#
_entry.id   aaf0ee43c5c61640aed2d98e25480a70
#
_cell.length_a   1.000
_cell.length_b   1.000
_cell.length_c   1.000
_cell.angle_alpha   90.00
_cell.angle_beta   90.00
_cell.angle_gamma   90.00
#
_symmetry.space_group_name_H-M   'P 1'
#
loop_
_entity.id
_entity.type
_entity.pdbx_description
1 polymer ?
#
loop_
_entity_poly.entity_id
_entity_poly.type
_entity_poly.pdbx_seq_one_letter_code
_entity_poly.pdbx_strand_id
1 'polypeptide(L)'
;VGTIDSLWEANMDLINPNIPIDLYDTSWKIYSRNPVMPPQSIGKNAQVQNSMVTEGCVIDGSVEFSMISDGVTVEEGAEILDSILMPGAVVKKGAKVEYAIVGENTVIGENAQIGARPETIEDKDSWGVAVVGNNLTVSDGSVVAPKAIIYENI
;
A
#
# COMPACT_ATOMS: atom_id res chain seq x y z
N VAL A 1 -9.28 8.19 -14.28
CA VAL A 1 -8.50 8.58 -13.08
C VAL A 1 -8.05 10.02 -13.25
N GLY A 2 -8.46 10.93 -12.39
CA GLY A 2 -8.13 12.36 -12.46
C GLY A 2 -7.80 12.97 -11.09
N THR A 3 -8.02 12.21 -10.01
CA THR A 3 -7.73 12.61 -8.63
C THR A 3 -7.03 11.49 -7.88
N ILE A 4 -6.43 11.79 -6.73
CA ILE A 4 -5.82 10.80 -5.83
C ILE A 4 -6.89 9.79 -5.39
N ASP A 5 -8.06 10.26 -4.98
CA ASP A 5 -9.15 9.39 -4.52
C ASP A 5 -9.60 8.43 -5.63
N SER A 6 -9.78 8.91 -6.86
CA SER A 6 -10.18 8.04 -7.97
C SER A 6 -9.08 7.04 -8.38
N LEU A 7 -7.80 7.35 -8.17
CA LEU A 7 -6.72 6.38 -8.34
C LEU A 7 -6.79 5.29 -7.27
N TRP A 8 -6.98 5.70 -6.02
CA TRP A 8 -7.09 4.77 -4.90
C TRP A 8 -8.34 3.86 -5.08
N GLU A 9 -9.50 4.43 -5.34
CA GLU A 9 -10.75 3.69 -5.58
C GLU A 9 -10.61 2.66 -6.71
N ALA A 10 -10.04 3.07 -7.85
CA ALA A 10 -9.86 2.17 -9.00
C ALA A 10 -8.94 0.98 -8.69
N ASN A 11 -7.96 1.14 -7.80
CA ASN A 11 -7.12 0.04 -7.36
C ASN A 11 -7.84 -0.85 -6.34
N MET A 12 -8.57 -0.26 -5.39
CA MET A 12 -9.35 -1.02 -4.41
C MET A 12 -10.47 -1.82 -5.08
N ASP A 13 -11.07 -1.31 -6.14
CA ASP A 13 -12.05 -2.02 -6.95
C ASP A 13 -11.50 -3.34 -7.53
N LEU A 14 -10.21 -3.42 -7.85
CA LEU A 14 -9.59 -4.65 -8.36
C LEU A 14 -9.56 -5.78 -7.31
N ILE A 15 -9.62 -5.44 -6.04
CA ILE A 15 -9.67 -6.41 -4.93
C ILE A 15 -11.10 -6.89 -4.69
N ASN A 16 -12.09 -6.10 -5.12
CA ASN A 16 -13.51 -6.42 -4.95
C ASN A 16 -13.91 -7.58 -5.88
N PRO A 17 -14.44 -8.70 -5.36
CA PRO A 17 -14.81 -9.85 -6.18
C PRO A 17 -15.97 -9.60 -7.16
N ASN A 18 -16.64 -8.49 -7.06
CA ASN A 18 -17.81 -8.16 -7.90
C ASN A 18 -17.51 -7.20 -9.05
N ILE A 19 -16.23 -6.93 -9.34
CA ILE A 19 -15.87 -6.05 -10.46
C ILE A 19 -16.12 -6.74 -11.81
N PRO A 20 -16.45 -5.98 -12.87
CA PRO A 20 -16.70 -6.55 -14.20
C PRO A 20 -15.42 -6.90 -14.99
N ILE A 21 -14.24 -6.69 -14.43
CA ILE A 21 -12.93 -6.96 -15.07
C ILE A 21 -12.33 -8.22 -14.45
N ASP A 22 -12.12 -9.24 -15.26
CA ASP A 22 -11.39 -10.44 -14.86
C ASP A 22 -9.91 -10.31 -15.24
N LEU A 23 -9.07 -10.07 -14.25
CA LEU A 23 -7.60 -10.00 -14.45
C LEU A 23 -6.98 -11.37 -14.77
N TYR A 24 -7.72 -12.46 -14.54
CA TYR A 24 -7.28 -13.83 -14.81
C TYR A 24 -7.76 -14.35 -16.17
N ASP A 25 -8.44 -13.54 -16.97
CA ASP A 25 -8.89 -13.90 -18.32
C ASP A 25 -7.68 -14.09 -19.25
N THR A 26 -7.36 -15.34 -19.53
CA THR A 26 -6.25 -15.71 -20.41
C THR A 26 -6.53 -15.45 -21.89
N SER A 27 -7.79 -15.21 -22.27
CA SER A 27 -8.18 -14.86 -23.64
C SER A 27 -7.94 -13.40 -23.96
N TRP A 28 -7.93 -12.54 -22.93
CA TRP A 28 -7.65 -11.11 -23.04
C TRP A 28 -6.58 -10.68 -22.06
N LYS A 29 -5.33 -10.97 -22.40
CA LYS A 29 -4.17 -10.66 -21.55
C LYS A 29 -3.90 -9.17 -21.49
N ILE A 30 -3.83 -8.63 -20.28
CA ILE A 30 -3.38 -7.27 -20.01
C ILE A 30 -1.87 -7.31 -19.77
N TYR A 31 -1.11 -6.61 -20.61
CA TYR A 31 0.34 -6.53 -20.50
C TYR A 31 0.74 -5.24 -19.80
N SER A 32 1.64 -5.34 -18.84
CA SER A 32 2.27 -4.22 -18.17
C SER A 32 3.78 -4.44 -18.13
N ARG A 33 4.51 -3.47 -17.59
CA ARG A 33 5.91 -3.67 -17.24
C ARG A 33 5.97 -4.73 -16.14
N ASN A 34 6.55 -5.88 -16.47
CA ASN A 34 6.66 -7.01 -15.55
C ASN A 34 8.14 -7.34 -15.32
N PRO A 35 8.77 -6.83 -14.26
CA PRO A 35 10.12 -7.25 -13.89
C PRO A 35 10.09 -8.73 -13.50
N VAL A 36 11.08 -9.48 -13.94
CA VAL A 36 11.25 -10.88 -13.50
C VAL A 36 11.79 -10.86 -12.08
N MET A 37 10.97 -11.23 -11.12
CA MET A 37 11.31 -11.27 -9.70
C MET A 37 11.08 -12.67 -9.12
N PRO A 38 11.69 -13.01 -7.97
CA PRO A 38 11.42 -14.27 -7.30
C PRO A 38 9.95 -14.30 -6.82
N PRO A 39 9.41 -15.48 -6.52
CA PRO A 39 8.09 -15.59 -5.88
C PRO A 39 8.02 -14.77 -4.60
N GLN A 40 6.82 -14.29 -4.27
CA GLN A 40 6.58 -13.62 -2.99
C GLN A 40 6.82 -14.58 -1.81
N SER A 41 7.33 -14.05 -0.72
CA SER A 41 7.55 -14.76 0.54
C SER A 41 6.59 -14.23 1.61
N ILE A 42 5.78 -15.11 2.18
CA ILE A 42 4.87 -14.79 3.28
C ILE A 42 5.41 -15.45 4.55
N GLY A 43 5.81 -14.64 5.53
CA GLY A 43 6.37 -15.09 6.79
C GLY A 43 5.36 -15.85 7.66
N LYS A 44 5.85 -16.65 8.59
CA LYS A 44 5.03 -17.53 9.43
C LYS A 44 4.02 -16.79 10.33
N ASN A 45 4.31 -15.55 10.68
CA ASN A 45 3.47 -14.70 11.54
C ASN A 45 2.69 -13.65 10.73
N ALA A 46 2.91 -13.60 9.41
CA ALA A 46 2.21 -12.67 8.53
C ALA A 46 0.72 -12.99 8.43
N GLN A 47 -0.08 -11.94 8.28
CA GLN A 47 -1.52 -12.05 8.06
C GLN A 47 -1.86 -11.30 6.77
N VAL A 48 -2.28 -12.02 5.74
CA VAL A 48 -2.67 -11.42 4.46
C VAL A 48 -4.11 -11.78 4.17
N GLN A 49 -4.98 -10.75 4.05
CA GLN A 49 -6.41 -10.91 3.80
C GLN A 49 -6.88 -9.97 2.68
N ASN A 50 -7.73 -10.49 1.79
CA ASN A 50 -8.38 -9.72 0.71
C ASN A 50 -7.43 -8.74 0.01
N SER A 51 -6.25 -9.18 -0.36
CA SER A 51 -5.20 -8.31 -0.90
C SER A 51 -4.58 -8.92 -2.15
N MET A 52 -4.07 -8.07 -3.04
CA MET A 52 -3.27 -8.51 -4.17
C MET A 52 -1.80 -8.28 -3.86
N VAL A 53 -1.01 -9.36 -3.91
CA VAL A 53 0.43 -9.33 -3.64
C VAL A 53 1.16 -9.88 -4.86
N THR A 54 2.04 -9.08 -5.44
CA THR A 54 2.78 -9.44 -6.64
C THR A 54 4.15 -10.08 -6.34
N GLU A 55 4.93 -10.36 -7.37
CA GLU A 55 6.21 -11.06 -7.27
C GLU A 55 7.26 -10.25 -6.48
N GLY A 56 8.23 -10.93 -5.89
CA GLY A 56 9.36 -10.32 -5.18
C GLY A 56 9.04 -9.73 -3.82
N CYS A 57 7.78 -9.79 -3.37
CA CYS A 57 7.40 -9.25 -2.06
C CYS A 57 7.89 -10.12 -0.91
N VAL A 58 8.24 -9.48 0.20
CA VAL A 58 8.53 -10.13 1.49
C VAL A 58 7.57 -9.56 2.52
N ILE A 59 6.64 -10.39 3.01
CA ILE A 59 5.59 -9.97 3.94
C ILE A 59 5.75 -10.72 5.25
N ASP A 60 6.12 -10.02 6.29
CA ASP A 60 6.22 -10.52 7.68
C ASP A 60 5.22 -9.84 8.63
N GLY A 61 4.52 -8.80 8.17
CA GLY A 61 3.50 -8.06 8.89
C GLY A 61 2.07 -8.43 8.49
N SER A 62 1.13 -7.52 8.76
CA SER A 62 -0.29 -7.65 8.42
C SER A 62 -0.63 -6.81 7.20
N VAL A 63 -1.35 -7.40 6.25
CA VAL A 63 -1.83 -6.74 5.03
C VAL A 63 -3.29 -7.08 4.82
N GLU A 64 -4.15 -6.08 4.83
CA GLU A 64 -5.58 -6.23 4.66
C GLU A 64 -6.09 -5.24 3.61
N PHE A 65 -6.94 -5.73 2.68
CA PHE A 65 -7.60 -4.98 1.61
C PHE A 65 -6.65 -4.00 0.90
N SER A 66 -5.49 -4.47 0.47
CA SER A 66 -4.41 -3.63 -0.05
C SER A 66 -3.79 -4.17 -1.33
N MET A 67 -3.27 -3.25 -2.15
CA MET A 67 -2.52 -3.55 -3.38
C MET A 67 -1.02 -3.45 -3.10
N ILE A 68 -0.32 -4.59 -3.21
CA ILE A 68 1.12 -4.69 -2.92
C ILE A 68 1.85 -5.00 -4.22
N SER A 69 2.52 -3.98 -4.75
CA SER A 69 3.29 -4.09 -6.00
C SER A 69 4.60 -4.85 -5.80
N ASP A 70 5.29 -5.10 -6.90
CA ASP A 70 6.49 -5.93 -6.93
C ASP A 70 7.63 -5.43 -6.03
N GLY A 71 8.32 -6.36 -5.39
CA GLY A 71 9.48 -6.10 -4.55
C GLY A 71 9.21 -5.33 -3.25
N VAL A 72 7.97 -5.21 -2.82
CA VAL A 72 7.61 -4.56 -1.56
C VAL A 72 8.04 -5.42 -0.37
N THR A 73 8.54 -4.75 0.67
CA THR A 73 8.87 -5.38 1.95
C THR A 73 7.96 -4.82 3.05
N VAL A 74 7.30 -5.71 3.79
CA VAL A 74 6.51 -5.37 4.98
C VAL A 74 7.09 -6.13 6.16
N GLU A 75 7.75 -5.42 7.08
CA GLU A 75 8.45 -6.01 8.21
C GLU A 75 7.51 -6.45 9.33
N GLU A 76 8.04 -7.23 10.27
CA GLU A 76 7.30 -7.78 11.41
C GLU A 76 6.58 -6.70 12.22
N GLY A 77 5.30 -6.90 12.53
CA GLY A 77 4.48 -5.97 13.29
C GLY A 77 4.03 -4.72 12.52
N ALA A 78 4.42 -4.56 11.25
CA ALA A 78 3.85 -3.53 10.40
C ALA A 78 2.41 -3.90 10.01
N GLU A 79 1.55 -2.89 9.88
CA GLU A 79 0.13 -3.03 9.54
C GLU A 79 -0.19 -2.20 8.31
N ILE A 80 -0.71 -2.84 7.26
CA ILE A 80 -1.14 -2.19 6.02
C ILE A 80 -2.64 -2.43 5.85
N LEU A 81 -3.41 -1.36 5.72
CA LEU A 81 -4.86 -1.40 5.57
C LEU A 81 -5.34 -0.44 4.47
N ASP A 82 -6.23 -0.92 3.58
CA ASP A 82 -6.87 -0.11 2.54
C ASP A 82 -5.87 0.78 1.78
N SER A 83 -4.70 0.24 1.44
CA SER A 83 -3.56 1.02 0.95
C SER A 83 -2.96 0.44 -0.32
N ILE A 84 -2.24 1.30 -1.04
CA ILE A 84 -1.47 0.95 -2.23
C ILE A 84 0.01 1.15 -1.94
N LEU A 85 0.80 0.07 -2.00
CA LEU A 85 2.25 0.14 -1.94
C LEU A 85 2.83 -0.06 -3.34
N MET A 86 3.50 0.98 -3.85
CA MET A 86 4.12 0.97 -5.17
C MET A 86 5.42 0.12 -5.18
N PRO A 87 5.97 -0.23 -6.36
CA PRO A 87 7.13 -1.10 -6.47
C PRO A 87 8.30 -0.70 -5.56
N GLY A 88 8.88 -1.68 -4.88
CA GLY A 88 10.07 -1.50 -4.05
C GLY A 88 9.86 -0.71 -2.76
N ALA A 89 8.62 -0.38 -2.38
CA ALA A 89 8.35 0.28 -1.11
C ALA A 89 8.72 -0.63 0.07
N VAL A 90 9.20 -0.02 1.15
CA VAL A 90 9.58 -0.72 2.39
C VAL A 90 8.82 -0.14 3.56
N VAL A 91 8.08 -0.96 4.28
CA VAL A 91 7.40 -0.58 5.52
C VAL A 91 8.08 -1.30 6.67
N LYS A 92 8.76 -0.54 7.51
CA LYS A 92 9.56 -1.06 8.61
C LYS A 92 8.71 -1.49 9.80
N LYS A 93 9.37 -2.16 10.72
CA LYS A 93 8.79 -2.76 11.92
C LYS A 93 7.85 -1.81 12.66
N GLY A 94 6.64 -2.31 12.96
CA GLY A 94 5.64 -1.61 13.76
C GLY A 94 5.00 -0.39 13.10
N ALA A 95 5.38 -0.04 11.86
CA ALA A 95 4.75 1.06 11.15
C ALA A 95 3.32 0.72 10.73
N LYS A 96 2.46 1.75 10.64
CA LYS A 96 1.08 1.64 10.20
C LYS A 96 0.84 2.48 8.97
N VAL A 97 0.25 1.86 7.95
CA VAL A 97 -0.13 2.52 6.70
C VAL A 97 -1.62 2.25 6.47
N GLU A 98 -2.43 3.27 6.61
CA GLU A 98 -3.89 3.17 6.55
C GLU A 98 -4.45 4.19 5.55
N TYR A 99 -5.25 3.73 4.57
CA TYR A 99 -5.84 4.60 3.54
C TYR A 99 -4.81 5.53 2.90
N ALA A 100 -3.75 4.91 2.35
CA ALA A 100 -2.63 5.66 1.81
C ALA A 100 -2.09 5.08 0.50
N ILE A 101 -1.39 5.93 -0.25
CA ILE A 101 -0.58 5.53 -1.39
C ILE A 101 0.87 5.81 -1.05
N VAL A 102 1.70 4.78 -1.02
CA VAL A 102 3.15 4.88 -0.81
C VAL A 102 3.88 4.69 -2.13
N GLY A 103 4.66 5.66 -2.51
CA GLY A 103 5.36 5.73 -3.79
C GLY A 103 6.50 4.71 -3.94
N GLU A 104 7.00 4.60 -5.18
CA GLU A 104 8.07 3.67 -5.54
C GLU A 104 9.34 3.91 -4.70
N ASN A 105 9.99 2.80 -4.27
CA ASN A 105 11.25 2.82 -3.51
C ASN A 105 11.23 3.71 -2.26
N THR A 106 10.06 3.96 -1.70
CA THR A 106 9.88 4.78 -0.51
C THR A 106 9.98 3.93 0.74
N VAL A 107 10.67 4.44 1.74
CA VAL A 107 10.88 3.77 3.03
C VAL A 107 10.04 4.45 4.09
N ILE A 108 9.13 3.69 4.72
CA ILE A 108 8.38 4.10 5.90
C ILE A 108 9.13 3.58 7.12
N GLY A 109 9.58 4.49 7.98
CA GLY A 109 10.39 4.21 9.16
C GLY A 109 9.67 3.41 10.24
N GLU A 110 10.43 2.92 11.23
CA GLU A 110 9.87 2.12 12.32
C GLU A 110 8.84 2.92 13.11
N ASN A 111 7.70 2.26 13.42
CA ASN A 111 6.60 2.85 14.18
C ASN A 111 6.01 4.15 13.59
N ALA A 112 6.33 4.49 12.34
CA ALA A 112 5.69 5.61 11.66
C ALA A 112 4.21 5.33 11.39
N GLN A 113 3.40 6.39 11.30
CA GLN A 113 1.97 6.29 11.04
C GLN A 113 1.62 7.11 9.81
N ILE A 114 1.07 6.46 8.78
CA ILE A 114 0.70 7.10 7.52
C ILE A 114 -0.80 6.97 7.31
N GLY A 115 -1.48 8.12 7.20
CA GLY A 115 -2.93 8.16 7.05
C GLY A 115 -3.67 7.76 8.32
N ALA A 116 -4.96 7.55 8.21
CA ALA A 116 -5.82 7.05 9.28
C ALA A 116 -7.16 6.55 8.74
N ARG A 117 -7.81 5.69 9.49
CA ARG A 117 -9.17 5.19 9.19
C ARG A 117 -10.20 6.32 9.28
N PRO A 118 -11.18 6.36 8.38
CA PRO A 118 -12.21 7.41 8.40
C PRO A 118 -13.00 7.48 9.70
N GLU A 119 -13.17 6.34 10.40
CA GLU A 119 -13.89 6.26 11.66
C GLU A 119 -13.17 6.96 12.82
N THR A 120 -11.85 7.11 12.72
CA THR A 120 -11.02 7.72 13.76
C THR A 120 -10.95 9.25 13.67
N ILE A 121 -11.48 9.82 12.59
CA ILE A 121 -11.43 11.27 12.31
C ILE A 121 -12.81 11.90 12.54
N GLU A 122 -12.89 12.86 13.47
CA GLU A 122 -14.14 13.53 13.83
C GLU A 122 -14.63 14.43 12.67
N ASP A 123 -13.75 15.24 12.10
CA ASP A 123 -14.05 16.10 10.95
C ASP A 123 -13.86 15.34 9.63
N LYS A 124 -14.97 14.92 9.03
CA LYS A 124 -14.97 14.17 7.78
C LYS A 124 -14.35 14.93 6.59
N ASP A 125 -14.38 16.23 6.60
CA ASP A 125 -13.81 17.07 5.53
C ASP A 125 -12.27 17.09 5.59
N SER A 126 -11.69 16.79 6.75
CA SER A 126 -10.25 16.67 6.95
C SER A 126 -9.68 15.30 6.60
N TRP A 127 -10.55 14.31 6.35
CA TRP A 127 -10.13 12.96 5.95
C TRP A 127 -9.94 12.85 4.44
N GLY A 128 -9.02 12.02 4.02
CA GLY A 128 -8.74 11.64 2.64
C GLY A 128 -7.53 10.73 2.57
N VAL A 129 -7.27 10.19 1.39
CA VAL A 129 -6.14 9.31 1.14
C VAL A 129 -4.82 10.08 1.34
N ALA A 130 -3.94 9.57 2.18
CA ALA A 130 -2.61 10.13 2.36
C ALA A 130 -1.67 9.66 1.21
N VAL A 131 -0.74 10.51 0.81
CA VAL A 131 0.22 10.17 -0.25
C VAL A 131 1.64 10.45 0.20
N VAL A 132 2.52 9.48 0.06
CA VAL A 132 3.97 9.64 0.19
C VAL A 132 4.59 9.41 -1.18
N GLY A 133 5.32 10.38 -1.71
CA GLY A 133 5.91 10.35 -3.04
C GLY A 133 6.98 9.27 -3.21
N ASN A 134 7.55 9.19 -4.41
CA ASN A 134 8.56 8.19 -4.77
C ASN A 134 9.95 8.54 -4.20
N ASN A 135 10.75 7.50 -3.90
CA ASN A 135 12.15 7.61 -3.47
C ASN A 135 12.35 8.47 -2.21
N LEU A 136 11.39 8.43 -1.30
CA LEU A 136 11.42 9.19 -0.05
C LEU A 136 11.73 8.29 1.14
N THR A 137 12.14 8.95 2.23
CA THR A 137 12.26 8.31 3.54
C THR A 137 11.42 9.09 4.54
N VAL A 138 10.46 8.40 5.13
CA VAL A 138 9.72 8.86 6.32
C VAL A 138 10.46 8.32 7.53
N SER A 139 10.93 9.22 8.41
CA SER A 139 11.72 8.84 9.59
C SER A 139 10.90 8.01 10.59
N ASP A 140 11.62 7.31 11.46
CA ASP A 140 11.02 6.51 12.51
C ASP A 140 10.10 7.36 13.42
N GLY A 141 8.92 6.83 13.73
CA GLY A 141 7.94 7.49 14.57
C GLY A 141 7.23 8.70 13.96
N SER A 142 7.50 9.04 12.72
CA SER A 142 6.83 10.17 12.04
C SER A 142 5.33 9.89 11.86
N VAL A 143 4.55 10.97 11.82
CA VAL A 143 3.10 10.90 11.59
C VAL A 143 2.74 11.72 10.35
N VAL A 144 2.17 11.06 9.36
CA VAL A 144 1.59 11.68 8.16
C VAL A 144 0.07 11.67 8.32
N ALA A 145 -0.52 12.84 8.43
CA ALA A 145 -1.96 12.97 8.61
C ALA A 145 -2.75 12.46 7.38
N PRO A 146 -4.03 12.05 7.54
CA PRO A 146 -4.92 11.82 6.41
C PRO A 146 -4.93 12.99 5.44
N LYS A 147 -5.12 12.72 4.14
CA LYS A 147 -5.16 13.73 3.07
C LYS A 147 -3.84 14.47 2.84
N ALA A 148 -2.81 14.26 3.66
CA ALA A 148 -1.51 14.89 3.46
C ALA A 148 -0.78 14.30 2.24
N ILE A 149 -0.01 15.14 1.56
CA ILE A 149 0.83 14.73 0.42
C ILE A 149 2.27 15.11 0.74
N ILE A 150 3.14 14.12 0.81
CA ILE A 150 4.56 14.27 1.16
C ILE A 150 5.40 14.20 -0.11
N TYR A 151 6.22 15.21 -0.36
CA TYR A 151 7.09 15.35 -1.54
C TYR A 151 8.58 15.29 -1.21
N GLU A 152 8.95 15.30 0.06
CA GLU A 152 10.32 15.30 0.54
C GLU A 152 10.47 14.41 1.78
N ASN A 153 11.71 14.07 2.13
CA ASN A 153 11.99 13.29 3.33
C ASN A 153 11.53 14.01 4.60
N ILE A 154 10.97 13.29 5.52
CA ILE A 154 10.51 13.80 6.83
C ILE A 154 10.98 12.89 7.97
#